data_3c99f45fcf59ccf6106d0003cd66e6c5
#
_entry.id   3c99f45fcf59ccf6106d0003cd66e6c5
#
_cell.length_a   1.000
_cell.length_b   1.000
_cell.length_c   1.000
_cell.angle_alpha   90.00
_cell.angle_beta   90.00
_cell.angle_gamma   90.00
#
_symmetry.space_group_name_H-M   'P 1'
#
loop_
_entity.id
_entity.type
_entity.pdbx_description
1 polymer ?
#
loop_
_entity_poly.entity_id
_entity_poly.type
_entity_poly.pdbx_seq_one_letter_code
_entity_poly.pdbx_strand_id
1 'polypeptide(L)'
;MVDNNNTKILAKDVDVFYSEKQALNKISMDIKEKEVTALIGPSGCGKSTFLRCINRMNDLIEICKVSGSIKVDNEEIISSSTDVVSLRSKIGMVFQKPNPFPKSIFDNVAYGPSIHGLADTKSDLENIVITSLKKAGLYNEVKDRLNEPGTSLSG
;
A
#
# COMPACT_ATOMS: atom_id res chain seq x y z
N MET A 1 -9.26 -0.08 28.93
CA MET A 1 -9.90 -0.97 27.93
C MET A 1 -9.93 -0.16 26.64
N VAL A 2 -9.16 -0.54 25.63
CA VAL A 2 -9.20 0.13 24.32
C VAL A 2 -10.48 -0.32 23.65
N ASP A 3 -11.31 0.62 23.23
CA ASP A 3 -12.53 0.34 22.46
C ASP A 3 -12.14 -0.37 21.15
N ASN A 4 -12.28 -1.70 21.14
CA ASN A 4 -11.90 -2.55 20.01
C ASN A 4 -12.79 -2.37 18.76
N ASN A 5 -13.77 -1.48 18.83
CA ASN A 5 -14.80 -1.37 17.80
C ASN A 5 -14.41 -0.52 16.57
N ASN A 6 -13.23 0.11 16.54
CA ASN A 6 -12.83 0.98 15.43
C ASN A 6 -11.35 0.84 15.03
N THR A 7 -10.69 -0.25 15.41
CA THR A 7 -9.29 -0.49 15.03
C THR A 7 -9.22 -1.16 13.68
N LYS A 8 -8.56 -0.51 12.72
CA LYS A 8 -8.32 -1.03 11.39
C LYS A 8 -7.05 -1.88 11.33
N ILE A 9 -5.98 -1.38 11.97
CA ILE A 9 -4.68 -2.08 12.02
C ILE A 9 -4.20 -2.10 13.46
N LEU A 10 -3.89 -3.27 13.96
CA LEU A 10 -3.30 -3.48 15.29
C LEU A 10 -1.93 -4.13 15.14
N ALA A 11 -0.88 -3.40 15.44
CA ALA A 11 0.48 -3.93 15.55
C ALA A 11 0.83 -4.15 17.02
N LYS A 12 1.46 -5.29 17.32
CA LYS A 12 1.90 -5.65 18.67
C LYS A 12 3.29 -6.26 18.64
N ASP A 13 4.19 -5.64 19.41
CA ASP A 13 5.58 -6.08 19.61
C ASP A 13 6.29 -6.43 18.28
N VAL A 14 6.15 -5.55 17.28
CA VAL A 14 6.71 -5.77 15.95
C VAL A 14 8.20 -5.47 15.96
N ASP A 15 9.00 -6.49 15.68
CA ASP A 15 10.43 -6.39 15.43
C ASP A 15 10.73 -6.56 13.95
N VAL A 16 11.68 -5.79 13.43
CA VAL A 16 12.19 -5.96 12.07
C VAL A 16 13.71 -5.93 12.08
N PHE A 17 14.30 -6.93 11.43
CA PHE A 17 15.73 -7.04 11.23
C PHE A 17 16.08 -7.09 9.75
N TYR A 18 17.14 -6.41 9.36
CA TYR A 18 17.84 -6.59 8.09
C TYR A 18 19.18 -7.26 8.38
N SER A 19 19.27 -8.56 8.10
CA SER A 19 20.34 -9.42 8.64
C SER A 19 20.44 -9.29 10.16
N GLU A 20 21.54 -8.79 10.70
CA GLU A 20 21.75 -8.59 12.14
C GLU A 20 21.33 -7.19 12.62
N LYS A 21 21.03 -6.26 11.71
CA LYS A 21 20.68 -4.89 12.07
C LYS A 21 19.18 -4.79 12.37
N GLN A 22 18.86 -4.47 13.62
CA GLN A 22 17.47 -4.21 14.02
C GLN A 22 17.03 -2.83 13.52
N ALA A 23 15.92 -2.79 12.79
CA ALA A 23 15.31 -1.59 12.25
C ALA A 23 14.07 -1.13 13.03
N LEU A 24 13.31 -2.08 13.59
CA LEU A 24 12.21 -1.82 14.52
C LEU A 24 12.37 -2.69 15.75
N ASN A 25 12.07 -2.13 16.91
CA ASN A 25 12.18 -2.80 18.21
C ASN A 25 10.85 -2.71 18.94
N LYS A 26 10.12 -3.82 19.04
CA LYS A 26 8.85 -4.01 19.75
C LYS A 26 7.84 -2.87 19.53
N ILE A 27 7.66 -2.50 18.27
CA ILE A 27 6.70 -1.45 17.93
C ILE A 27 5.28 -1.97 18.12
N SER A 28 4.52 -1.25 18.93
CA SER A 28 3.09 -1.50 19.14
C SER A 28 2.31 -0.24 18.79
N MET A 29 1.29 -0.39 17.94
CA MET A 29 0.51 0.74 17.42
C MET A 29 -0.91 0.27 17.06
N ASP A 30 -1.87 1.15 17.33
CA ASP A 30 -3.27 1.01 16.97
C ASP A 30 -3.65 2.11 15.96
N ILE A 31 -4.07 1.71 14.76
CA ILE A 31 -4.49 2.62 13.69
C ILE A 31 -5.99 2.46 13.51
N LYS A 32 -6.70 3.56 13.64
CA LYS A 32 -8.17 3.59 13.58
C LYS A 32 -8.68 3.57 12.14
N GLU A 33 -9.89 3.04 11.97
CA GLU A 33 -10.59 3.08 10.69
C GLU A 33 -11.00 4.53 10.34
N LYS A 34 -10.89 4.89 9.06
CA LYS A 34 -11.30 6.21 8.50
C LYS A 34 -10.58 7.41 9.11
N GLU A 35 -9.42 7.19 9.70
CA GLU A 35 -8.57 8.25 10.24
C GLU A 35 -7.25 8.34 9.48
N VAL A 36 -6.62 9.51 9.53
CA VAL A 36 -5.27 9.73 9.02
C VAL A 36 -4.29 9.63 10.16
N THR A 37 -3.42 8.63 10.13
CA THR A 37 -2.32 8.47 11.08
C THR A 37 -1.00 8.88 10.44
N ALA A 38 -0.31 9.86 11.02
CA ALA A 38 0.99 10.33 10.55
C ALA A 38 2.13 9.79 11.43
N LEU A 39 3.12 9.16 10.79
CA LEU A 39 4.37 8.73 11.45
C LEU A 39 5.42 9.82 11.28
N ILE A 40 5.81 10.47 12.37
CA ILE A 40 6.78 11.56 12.40
C ILE A 40 8.07 11.10 13.08
N GLY A 41 9.20 11.50 12.53
CA GLY A 41 10.52 11.19 13.10
C GLY A 41 11.65 11.42 12.09
N PRO A 42 12.92 11.36 12.53
CA PRO A 42 14.09 11.59 11.68
C PRO A 42 14.20 10.56 10.55
N SER A 43 15.01 10.87 9.54
CA SER A 43 15.32 9.91 8.46
C SER A 43 15.99 8.66 9.05
N GLY A 44 15.61 7.48 8.54
CA GLY A 44 16.19 6.21 9.00
C GLY A 44 15.60 5.63 10.30
N CYS A 45 14.64 6.28 10.97
CA CYS A 45 14.05 5.76 12.21
C CYS A 45 13.02 4.62 12.03
N GLY A 46 12.86 4.07 10.83
CA GLY A 46 12.03 2.89 10.59
C GLY A 46 10.60 3.13 10.11
N LYS A 47 10.14 4.39 9.89
CA LYS A 47 8.77 4.69 9.43
C LYS A 47 8.36 3.91 8.19
N SER A 48 9.18 3.97 7.14
CA SER A 48 8.91 3.25 5.90
C SER A 48 9.04 1.73 6.05
N THR A 49 9.88 1.27 6.97
CA THR A 49 10.00 -0.15 7.32
C THR A 49 8.70 -0.63 7.94
N PHE A 50 8.13 0.13 8.89
CA PHE A 50 6.84 -0.20 9.49
C PHE A 50 5.71 -0.22 8.45
N LEU A 51 5.60 0.81 7.60
CA LEU A 51 4.59 0.86 6.55
C LEU A 51 4.67 -0.35 5.61
N ARG A 52 5.89 -0.80 5.26
CA ARG A 52 6.11 -2.00 4.44
C ARG A 52 5.76 -3.31 5.14
N CYS A 53 5.68 -3.33 6.47
CA CYS A 53 5.17 -4.50 7.18
C CYS A 53 3.67 -4.71 6.95
N ILE A 54 2.90 -3.61 6.86
CA ILE A 54 1.43 -3.66 6.74
C ILE A 54 0.97 -4.33 5.44
N ASN A 55 1.68 -4.13 4.33
CA ASN A 55 1.39 -4.77 3.04
C ASN A 55 2.38 -5.87 2.67
N ARG A 56 3.23 -6.28 3.62
CA ARG A 56 4.24 -7.33 3.45
C ARG A 56 5.26 -7.09 2.33
N MET A 57 5.50 -5.81 1.97
CA MET A 57 6.55 -5.46 1.00
C MET A 57 7.96 -5.77 1.50
N ASN A 58 8.15 -5.92 2.82
CA ASN A 58 9.42 -6.37 3.39
C ASN A 58 9.78 -7.81 3.00
N ASP A 59 8.80 -8.65 2.65
CA ASP A 59 9.03 -10.03 2.18
C ASP A 59 9.83 -10.11 0.87
N LEU A 60 9.87 -9.01 0.10
CA LEU A 60 10.66 -8.91 -1.14
C LEU A 60 12.16 -8.69 -0.87
N ILE A 61 12.54 -8.52 0.38
CA ILE A 61 13.92 -8.28 0.82
C ILE A 61 14.40 -9.54 1.57
N GLU A 62 15.19 -10.37 0.93
CA GLU A 62 15.62 -11.68 1.44
C GLU A 62 16.21 -11.62 2.85
N ILE A 63 16.96 -10.56 3.16
CA ILE A 63 17.60 -10.38 4.46
C ILE A 63 16.67 -9.78 5.52
N CYS A 64 15.41 -9.46 5.16
CA CYS A 64 14.44 -8.87 6.09
C CYS A 64 13.68 -9.97 6.84
N LYS A 65 13.66 -9.84 8.16
CA LYS A 65 12.86 -10.70 9.04
C LYS A 65 11.92 -9.83 9.86
N VAL A 66 10.64 -10.16 9.82
CA VAL A 66 9.58 -9.49 10.60
C VAL A 66 9.02 -10.49 11.60
N SER A 67 8.86 -10.06 12.84
CA SER A 67 8.24 -10.84 13.91
C SER A 67 7.30 -9.97 14.74
N GLY A 68 6.55 -10.57 15.67
CA GLY A 68 5.47 -9.92 16.39
C GLY A 68 4.12 -10.26 15.75
N SER A 69 3.14 -9.37 15.91
CA SER A 69 1.80 -9.53 15.33
C SER A 69 1.35 -8.24 14.66
N ILE A 70 0.80 -8.35 13.45
CA ILE A 70 0.08 -7.26 12.78
C ILE A 70 -1.25 -7.82 12.30
N LYS A 71 -2.33 -7.22 12.76
CA LYS A 71 -3.68 -7.57 12.32
C LYS A 71 -4.27 -6.43 11.51
N VAL A 72 -4.92 -6.77 10.41
CA VAL A 72 -5.75 -5.88 9.59
C VAL A 72 -7.16 -6.44 9.57
N ASP A 73 -8.15 -5.66 9.95
CA ASP A 73 -9.54 -6.13 10.10
C ASP A 73 -9.63 -7.39 11.00
N ASN A 74 -8.84 -7.44 12.08
CA ASN A 74 -8.69 -8.57 13.02
C ASN A 74 -8.03 -9.83 12.44
N GLU A 75 -7.62 -9.86 11.17
CA GLU A 75 -6.89 -10.96 10.54
C GLU A 75 -5.38 -10.78 10.69
N GLU A 76 -4.68 -11.81 11.18
CA GLU A 76 -3.21 -11.81 11.30
C GLU A 76 -2.56 -11.85 9.91
N ILE A 77 -1.70 -10.86 9.61
CA ILE A 77 -1.11 -10.73 8.28
C ILE A 77 0.35 -11.19 8.20
N ILE A 78 1.04 -11.42 9.32
CA ILE A 78 2.45 -11.91 9.33
C ILE A 78 2.50 -13.43 9.20
N SER A 79 1.38 -14.12 9.29
CA SER A 79 1.32 -15.57 9.15
C SER A 79 1.83 -16.06 7.78
N SER A 80 2.50 -17.21 7.76
CA SER A 80 2.88 -17.91 6.52
C SER A 80 1.68 -18.37 5.69
N SER A 81 0.49 -18.50 6.30
CA SER A 81 -0.75 -18.86 5.62
C SER A 81 -1.47 -17.66 4.98
N THR A 82 -1.00 -16.43 5.17
CA THR A 82 -1.64 -15.23 4.62
C THR A 82 -1.51 -15.21 3.09
N ASP A 83 -2.62 -15.04 2.40
CA ASP A 83 -2.62 -14.74 0.96
C ASP A 83 -2.14 -13.30 0.73
N VAL A 84 -0.86 -13.18 0.41
CA VAL A 84 -0.20 -11.88 0.21
C VAL A 84 -0.73 -11.13 -1.03
N VAL A 85 -1.21 -11.84 -2.05
CA VAL A 85 -1.78 -11.22 -3.25
C VAL A 85 -3.10 -10.55 -2.89
N SER A 86 -3.98 -11.27 -2.20
CA SER A 86 -5.25 -10.70 -1.70
C SER A 86 -5.01 -9.56 -0.72
N LEU A 87 -4.02 -9.66 0.17
CA LEU A 87 -3.66 -8.60 1.10
C LEU A 87 -3.25 -7.32 0.34
N ARG A 88 -2.35 -7.43 -0.64
CA ARG A 88 -1.85 -6.29 -1.42
C ARG A 88 -2.90 -5.66 -2.34
N SER A 89 -3.90 -6.42 -2.77
CA SER A 89 -5.02 -5.84 -3.52
C SER A 89 -5.89 -4.91 -2.67
N LYS A 90 -5.92 -5.13 -1.34
CA LYS A 90 -6.70 -4.33 -0.37
C LYS A 90 -5.90 -3.18 0.23
N ILE A 91 -4.56 -3.30 0.31
CA ILE A 91 -3.68 -2.32 0.96
C ILE A 91 -2.75 -1.71 -0.08
N GLY A 92 -3.16 -0.58 -0.65
CA GLY A 92 -2.34 0.18 -1.59
C GLY A 92 -1.16 0.86 -0.89
N MET A 93 -0.09 1.12 -1.65
CA MET A 93 1.08 1.86 -1.18
C MET A 93 1.49 2.90 -2.21
N VAL A 94 1.66 4.15 -1.77
CA VAL A 94 2.24 5.22 -2.59
C VAL A 94 3.71 5.36 -2.22
N PHE A 95 4.59 5.20 -3.21
CA PHE A 95 6.04 5.29 -3.00
C PHE A 95 6.53 6.74 -3.11
N GLN A 96 7.62 7.05 -2.42
CA GLN A 96 8.24 8.38 -2.48
C GLN A 96 8.73 8.74 -3.90
N LYS A 97 9.25 7.76 -4.63
CA LYS A 97 9.63 7.92 -6.03
C LYS A 97 8.56 7.31 -6.92
N PRO A 98 8.02 8.06 -7.90
CA PRO A 98 7.08 7.49 -8.87
C PRO A 98 7.78 6.36 -9.65
N ASN A 99 7.04 5.29 -9.90
CA ASN A 99 7.53 4.15 -10.68
C ASN A 99 6.42 3.66 -11.62
N PRO A 100 5.99 4.48 -12.59
CA PRO A 100 4.98 4.07 -13.55
C PRO A 100 5.54 2.98 -14.48
N PHE A 101 4.68 2.08 -14.92
CA PHE A 101 5.01 1.18 -16.01
C PHE A 101 5.26 1.97 -17.31
N PRO A 102 6.10 1.45 -18.24
CA PRO A 102 6.31 2.05 -19.56
C PRO A 102 5.08 1.83 -20.47
N LYS A 103 3.95 2.30 -20.04
CA LYS A 103 2.62 2.22 -20.64
C LYS A 103 1.97 3.59 -20.61
N SER A 104 0.80 3.72 -21.27
CA SER A 104 0.01 4.95 -21.20
C SER A 104 -0.42 5.29 -19.77
N ILE A 105 -0.83 6.55 -19.53
CA ILE A 105 -1.43 6.97 -18.27
C ILE A 105 -2.67 6.12 -17.98
N PHE A 106 -3.51 5.91 -18.99
CA PHE A 106 -4.70 5.06 -18.89
C PHE A 106 -4.32 3.64 -18.45
N ASP A 107 -3.39 2.99 -19.12
CA ASP A 107 -3.00 1.60 -18.84
C ASP A 107 -2.32 1.45 -17.46
N ASN A 108 -1.62 2.45 -16.98
CA ASN A 108 -1.06 2.44 -15.63
C ASN A 108 -2.17 2.40 -14.58
N VAL A 109 -3.22 3.22 -14.73
CA VAL A 109 -4.35 3.25 -13.79
C VAL A 109 -5.24 2.01 -13.95
N ALA A 110 -5.45 1.54 -15.19
CA ALA A 110 -6.25 0.37 -15.52
C ALA A 110 -5.60 -0.95 -15.11
N TYR A 111 -4.29 -0.97 -14.84
CA TYR A 111 -3.53 -2.20 -14.62
C TYR A 111 -4.08 -3.04 -13.46
N GLY A 112 -4.24 -2.44 -12.29
CA GLY A 112 -4.79 -3.11 -11.11
C GLY A 112 -6.21 -3.66 -11.34
N PRO A 113 -7.17 -2.82 -11.75
CA PRO A 113 -8.51 -3.29 -12.09
C PRO A 113 -8.55 -4.42 -13.10
N SER A 114 -7.67 -4.39 -14.12
CA SER A 114 -7.64 -5.43 -15.16
C SER A 114 -7.16 -6.78 -14.63
N ILE A 115 -6.07 -6.82 -13.86
CA ILE A 115 -5.54 -8.09 -13.33
C ILE A 115 -6.40 -8.69 -12.21
N HIS A 116 -7.15 -7.86 -11.50
CA HIS A 116 -8.05 -8.31 -10.44
C HIS A 116 -9.49 -8.57 -10.91
N GLY A 117 -9.75 -8.44 -12.21
CA GLY A 117 -11.08 -8.69 -12.77
C GLY A 117 -12.17 -7.77 -12.20
N LEU A 118 -11.86 -6.49 -11.94
CA LEU A 118 -12.81 -5.53 -11.38
C LEU A 118 -13.67 -4.83 -12.42
N ALA A 119 -13.49 -5.15 -13.71
CA ALA A 119 -14.23 -4.60 -14.82
C ALA A 119 -14.65 -5.73 -15.76
N ASP A 120 -15.93 -5.85 -16.02
CA ASP A 120 -16.50 -6.86 -16.93
C ASP A 120 -16.45 -6.39 -18.38
N THR A 121 -16.49 -5.07 -18.59
CA THR A 121 -16.50 -4.46 -19.93
C THR A 121 -15.42 -3.36 -20.02
N LYS A 122 -15.07 -2.99 -21.26
CA LYS A 122 -14.19 -1.86 -21.53
C LYS A 122 -14.74 -0.55 -20.95
N SER A 123 -16.05 -0.35 -21.01
CA SER A 123 -16.70 0.82 -20.43
C SER A 123 -16.58 0.87 -18.92
N ASP A 124 -16.68 -0.28 -18.24
CA ASP A 124 -16.49 -0.34 -16.78
C ASP A 124 -15.07 0.02 -16.41
N LEU A 125 -14.09 -0.48 -17.16
CA LEU A 125 -12.68 -0.16 -16.96
C LEU A 125 -12.41 1.34 -17.14
N GLU A 126 -12.95 1.95 -18.20
CA GLU A 126 -12.87 3.40 -18.45
C GLU A 126 -13.47 4.20 -17.29
N ASN A 127 -14.62 3.79 -16.78
CA ASN A 127 -15.29 4.43 -15.66
C ASN A 127 -14.46 4.32 -14.36
N ILE A 128 -13.85 3.17 -14.10
CA ILE A 128 -12.96 2.97 -12.96
C ILE A 128 -11.75 3.90 -13.06
N VAL A 129 -11.11 3.97 -14.23
CA VAL A 129 -9.94 4.83 -14.46
C VAL A 129 -10.28 6.30 -14.24
N ILE A 130 -11.36 6.80 -14.88
CA ILE A 130 -11.80 8.19 -14.76
C ILE A 130 -12.13 8.53 -13.30
N THR A 131 -12.86 7.64 -12.62
CA THR A 131 -13.25 7.83 -11.22
C THR A 131 -12.02 7.87 -10.32
N SER A 132 -11.05 7.00 -10.55
CA SER A 132 -9.80 6.95 -9.78
C SER A 132 -8.98 8.23 -9.97
N LEU A 133 -8.83 8.70 -11.19
CA LEU A 133 -8.14 9.97 -11.51
C LEU A 133 -8.84 11.17 -10.88
N LYS A 134 -10.18 11.20 -10.87
CA LYS A 134 -10.96 12.25 -10.20
C LYS A 134 -10.74 12.23 -8.69
N LYS A 135 -10.78 11.06 -8.07
CA LYS A 135 -10.51 10.90 -6.62
C LYS A 135 -9.10 11.32 -6.25
N ALA A 136 -8.12 11.07 -7.12
CA ALA A 136 -6.74 11.50 -6.92
C ALA A 136 -6.49 12.99 -7.22
N GLY A 137 -7.50 13.71 -7.74
CA GLY A 137 -7.38 15.13 -8.13
C GLY A 137 -6.60 15.35 -9.44
N LEU A 138 -6.25 14.28 -10.18
CA LEU A 138 -5.39 14.34 -11.36
C LEU A 138 -6.17 14.42 -12.68
N TYR A 139 -7.47 14.15 -12.68
CA TYR A 139 -8.25 14.03 -13.92
C TYR A 139 -8.14 15.25 -14.84
N ASN A 140 -8.25 16.45 -14.30
CA ASN A 140 -8.22 17.68 -15.11
C ASN A 140 -6.86 17.91 -15.77
N GLU A 141 -5.78 17.42 -15.18
CA GLU A 141 -4.42 17.52 -15.71
C GLU A 141 -4.18 16.54 -16.86
N VAL A 142 -4.78 15.33 -16.78
CA VAL A 142 -4.42 14.22 -17.69
C VAL A 142 -5.53 13.82 -18.66
N LYS A 143 -6.75 14.35 -18.55
CA LYS A 143 -7.93 13.91 -19.33
C LYS A 143 -7.73 13.94 -20.85
N ASP A 144 -6.96 14.90 -21.36
CA ASP A 144 -6.73 15.09 -22.79
C ASP A 144 -5.47 14.35 -23.28
N ARG A 145 -4.74 13.66 -22.38
CA ARG A 145 -3.46 12.99 -22.66
C ARG A 145 -3.37 11.58 -22.05
N LEU A 146 -4.50 10.92 -21.82
CA LEU A 146 -4.57 9.58 -21.21
C LEU A 146 -3.78 8.51 -21.97
N ASN A 147 -3.60 8.70 -23.29
CA ASN A 147 -2.83 7.78 -24.14
C ASN A 147 -1.33 8.08 -24.18
N GLU A 148 -0.88 9.19 -23.56
CA GLU A 148 0.54 9.47 -23.47
C GLU A 148 1.23 8.55 -22.44
N PRO A 149 2.56 8.34 -22.57
CA PRO A 149 3.32 7.54 -21.62
C PRO A 149 3.18 8.06 -20.18
N GLY A 150 2.89 7.19 -19.23
CA GLY A 150 2.84 7.56 -17.81
C GLY A 150 4.16 8.11 -17.26
N THR A 151 5.28 7.73 -17.89
CA THR A 151 6.61 8.25 -17.57
C THR A 151 6.85 9.71 -17.98
N SER A 152 5.96 10.31 -18.78
CA SER A 152 6.03 11.72 -19.19
C SER A 152 5.47 12.69 -18.13
N LEU A 153 4.82 12.18 -17.10
CA LEU A 153 4.33 13.00 -16.00
C LEU A 153 5.51 13.39 -15.10
N SER A 154 5.66 14.70 -14.86
CA SER A 154 6.54 15.19 -13.80
C SER A 154 5.94 14.92 -12.44
N GLY A 155 6.76 14.39 -11.53
CA GLY A 155 6.35 14.19 -10.12
C GLY A 155 6.27 15.50 -9.35
#